data_54b52d092273ff4b322f5283390a1449
#
_entry.id   54b52d092273ff4b322f5283390a1449
#
_cell.length_a   1.000
_cell.length_b   1.000
_cell.length_c   1.000
_cell.angle_alpha   90.00
_cell.angle_beta   90.00
_cell.angle_gamma   90.00
#
_symmetry.space_group_name_H-M   'P 1'
#
loop_
_entity.id
_entity.type
_entity.pdbx_description
1 polymer ?
#
loop_
_entity_poly.entity_id
_entity_poly.type
_entity_poly.pdbx_seq_one_letter_code
_entity_poly.pdbx_strand_id
1 'polypeptide(L)'
;MLKSALKEGKTAWDVAQKYIDIADHEAYDTLKLLRPEHMPRATDYIAQQVALVEELEKKGFTYQIKDGIYFDTDKLKDYGKLARLDIKGLHFGARVADTGKKNPTDFALWKFSPKDQQRDMEWDSPWGKGFPGWHLECSAMAMDILGEQIDIHTGGIDHIPVHHTNEIAQTEALTSKPFSHFWVHANHIKVNGTKMSKSLDNIYTLDDIVNKGYDLNAFKLLVLSKHYRTEGNFTWEILDASANRLKNWQAAAVLRHQTHDTLQDDDEKDTDASSISLLATPHVITEALADDLDTPRALTLIDEAFNHLETRSLERIHHNSLIALLEAINELLGIDLLTSTPDIDDKSKQLILERQRARENKDWRRSDELRDALIEKGVAVRDTLSGSVWYYL
;
A
#
# COMPACT_ATOMS: atom_id res chain seq x y z
N MET A 1 -8.94 7.91 20.70
CA MET A 1 -9.94 6.93 21.19
C MET A 1 -10.74 7.44 22.37
N LEU A 2 -10.19 7.66 23.58
CA LEU A 2 -10.95 8.07 24.77
C LEU A 2 -11.87 9.30 24.56
N LYS A 3 -11.38 10.36 23.91
CA LYS A 3 -12.22 11.54 23.60
C LYS A 3 -13.37 11.23 22.66
N SER A 4 -13.17 10.33 21.68
CA SER A 4 -14.24 9.89 20.75
C SER A 4 -15.25 9.01 21.47
N ALA A 5 -14.79 8.09 22.31
CA ALA A 5 -15.63 7.22 23.12
C ALA A 5 -16.57 8.04 24.03
N LEU A 6 -16.02 9.01 24.76
CA LEU A 6 -16.81 9.92 25.61
C LEU A 6 -17.83 10.74 24.80
N LYS A 7 -17.45 11.21 23.61
CA LYS A 7 -18.35 11.98 22.72
C LYS A 7 -19.49 11.12 22.15
N GLU A 8 -19.23 9.83 21.90
CA GLU A 8 -20.18 8.89 21.33
C GLU A 8 -20.97 8.11 22.38
N GLY A 9 -20.65 8.27 23.67
CA GLY A 9 -21.27 7.50 24.76
C GLY A 9 -20.95 6.01 24.69
N LYS A 10 -19.77 5.65 24.17
CA LYS A 10 -19.26 4.29 23.94
C LYS A 10 -18.01 4.05 24.77
N THR A 11 -17.60 2.79 24.89
CA THR A 11 -16.30 2.42 25.44
C THR A 11 -15.17 2.66 24.43
N ALA A 12 -13.92 2.77 24.90
CA ALA A 12 -12.77 2.84 24.01
C ALA A 12 -12.62 1.55 23.17
N TRP A 13 -13.07 0.41 23.72
CA TRP A 13 -13.11 -0.89 23.03
C TRP A 13 -14.04 -0.89 21.82
N ASP A 14 -15.29 -0.38 21.99
CA ASP A 14 -16.25 -0.28 20.90
C ASP A 14 -15.75 0.62 19.78
N VAL A 15 -15.13 1.75 20.15
CA VAL A 15 -14.55 2.67 19.15
C VAL A 15 -13.36 2.02 18.43
N ALA A 16 -12.49 1.30 19.15
CA ALA A 16 -11.38 0.59 18.54
C ALA A 16 -11.88 -0.47 17.56
N GLN A 17 -12.84 -1.32 17.98
CA GLN A 17 -13.39 -2.37 17.13
C GLN A 17 -14.00 -1.82 15.84
N LYS A 18 -14.79 -0.75 15.95
CA LYS A 18 -15.36 -0.08 14.77
C LYS A 18 -14.30 0.29 13.72
N TYR A 19 -13.17 0.87 14.16
CA TYR A 19 -12.12 1.27 13.22
C TYR A 19 -11.27 0.10 12.73
N ILE A 20 -11.13 -0.96 13.51
CA ILE A 20 -10.51 -2.22 13.05
C ILE A 20 -11.36 -2.81 11.91
N ASP A 21 -12.67 -2.93 12.11
CA ASP A 21 -13.58 -3.50 11.10
C ASP A 21 -13.54 -2.68 9.79
N ILE A 22 -13.52 -1.34 9.88
CA ILE A 22 -13.40 -0.46 8.71
C ILE A 22 -12.06 -0.68 8.02
N ALA A 23 -10.95 -0.67 8.76
CA ALA A 23 -9.61 -0.83 8.18
C ALA A 23 -9.43 -2.21 7.51
N ASP A 24 -9.93 -3.26 8.14
CA ASP A 24 -9.92 -4.62 7.59
C ASP A 24 -10.72 -4.71 6.29
N HIS A 25 -11.93 -4.15 6.30
CA HIS A 25 -12.78 -4.10 5.10
C HIS A 25 -12.12 -3.30 3.96
N GLU A 26 -11.60 -2.11 4.25
CA GLU A 26 -10.92 -1.29 3.24
C GLU A 26 -9.67 -1.96 2.67
N ALA A 27 -8.83 -2.54 3.54
CA ALA A 27 -7.59 -3.16 3.11
C ALA A 27 -7.81 -4.47 2.33
N TYR A 28 -8.62 -5.39 2.89
CA TYR A 28 -8.68 -6.76 2.39
C TYR A 28 -9.86 -7.04 1.48
N ASP A 29 -11.02 -6.42 1.75
CA ASP A 29 -12.21 -6.65 0.92
C ASP A 29 -12.31 -5.63 -0.22
N THR A 30 -11.86 -4.40 -0.01
CA THR A 30 -11.97 -3.32 -0.99
C THR A 30 -10.73 -3.19 -1.86
N LEU A 31 -9.56 -2.98 -1.24
CA LEU A 31 -8.29 -2.86 -1.97
C LEU A 31 -7.68 -4.21 -2.35
N LYS A 32 -8.21 -5.33 -1.84
CA LYS A 32 -7.70 -6.69 -2.12
C LYS A 32 -6.22 -6.85 -1.80
N LEU A 33 -5.75 -6.22 -0.71
CA LEU A 33 -4.40 -6.45 -0.22
C LEU A 33 -4.29 -7.86 0.36
N LEU A 34 -3.09 -8.44 0.32
CA LEU A 34 -2.83 -9.71 0.96
C LEU A 34 -2.93 -9.57 2.48
N ARG A 35 -3.72 -10.43 3.12
CA ARG A 35 -3.85 -10.43 4.57
C ARG A 35 -2.57 -11.02 5.19
N PRO A 36 -1.96 -10.34 6.18
CA PRO A 36 -0.82 -10.90 6.89
C PRO A 36 -1.24 -12.10 7.74
N GLU A 37 -0.31 -13.00 8.03
CA GLU A 37 -0.56 -14.20 8.83
C GLU A 37 -0.90 -13.85 10.29
N HIS A 38 -0.28 -12.79 10.83
CA HIS A 38 -0.47 -12.33 12.19
C HIS A 38 -0.92 -10.87 12.22
N MET A 39 -2.01 -10.61 12.93
CA MET A 39 -2.56 -9.27 13.18
C MET A 39 -2.76 -9.08 14.68
N PRO A 40 -1.68 -8.99 15.47
CA PRO A 40 -1.75 -8.93 16.90
C PRO A 40 -2.38 -7.62 17.39
N ARG A 41 -3.13 -7.70 18.47
CA ARG A 41 -3.64 -6.52 19.19
C ARG A 41 -2.73 -6.25 20.38
N ALA A 42 -2.23 -5.04 20.50
CA ALA A 42 -1.36 -4.65 21.62
C ALA A 42 -1.98 -4.95 22.99
N THR A 43 -3.31 -4.90 23.08
CA THR A 43 -4.07 -5.21 24.30
C THR A 43 -4.04 -6.69 24.70
N ASP A 44 -3.72 -7.59 23.78
CA ASP A 44 -3.61 -9.03 24.06
C ASP A 44 -2.19 -9.40 24.54
N TYR A 45 -1.23 -8.46 24.42
CA TYR A 45 0.19 -8.64 24.72
C TYR A 45 0.67 -7.92 25.98
N ILE A 46 -0.24 -7.55 26.89
CA ILE A 46 0.10 -6.79 28.12
C ILE A 46 1.11 -7.54 29.01
N ALA A 47 0.95 -8.85 29.14
CA ALA A 47 1.88 -9.65 29.94
C ALA A 47 3.31 -9.64 29.37
N GLN A 48 3.45 -9.75 28.04
CA GLN A 48 4.74 -9.69 27.36
C GLN A 48 5.35 -8.30 27.47
N GLN A 49 4.55 -7.25 27.35
CA GLN A 49 4.99 -5.86 27.51
C GLN A 49 5.50 -5.59 28.92
N VAL A 50 4.80 -6.06 29.94
CA VAL A 50 5.24 -5.96 31.34
C VAL A 50 6.54 -6.72 31.54
N ALA A 51 6.64 -7.97 31.07
CA ALA A 51 7.83 -8.79 31.18
C ALA A 51 9.05 -8.13 30.49
N LEU A 52 8.84 -7.50 29.32
CA LEU A 52 9.89 -6.79 28.60
C LEU A 52 10.44 -5.61 29.43
N VAL A 53 9.57 -4.84 30.10
CA VAL A 53 10.00 -3.74 30.97
C VAL A 53 10.72 -4.26 32.21
N GLU A 54 10.27 -5.36 32.83
CA GLU A 54 10.97 -5.99 33.97
C GLU A 54 12.40 -6.44 33.58
N GLU A 55 12.59 -6.99 32.40
CA GLU A 55 13.91 -7.39 31.90
C GLU A 55 14.81 -6.16 31.64
N LEU A 56 14.27 -5.09 31.07
CA LEU A 56 14.98 -3.81 30.91
C LEU A 56 15.37 -3.23 32.28
N GLU A 57 14.50 -3.34 33.28
CA GLU A 57 14.76 -2.89 34.66
C GLU A 57 15.90 -3.69 35.29
N LYS A 58 15.87 -5.03 35.20
CA LYS A 58 16.94 -5.90 35.67
C LYS A 58 18.29 -5.57 35.09
N LYS A 59 18.31 -5.16 33.81
CA LYS A 59 19.53 -4.73 33.07
C LYS A 59 19.94 -3.27 33.36
N GLY A 60 19.12 -2.53 34.12
CA GLY A 60 19.41 -1.16 34.54
C GLY A 60 19.14 -0.08 33.50
N PHE A 61 18.32 -0.37 32.49
CA PHE A 61 17.95 0.61 31.44
C PHE A 61 16.74 1.47 31.81
N THR A 62 16.13 1.26 32.97
CA THR A 62 14.91 1.97 33.37
C THR A 62 15.12 2.83 34.57
N TYR A 63 14.21 3.77 34.78
CA TYR A 63 14.04 4.51 36.02
C TYR A 63 12.57 4.95 36.16
N GLN A 64 12.17 5.18 37.42
CA GLN A 64 10.81 5.62 37.76
C GLN A 64 10.78 7.13 37.98
N ILE A 65 9.75 7.79 37.47
CA ILE A 65 9.36 9.14 37.84
C ILE A 65 7.89 9.17 38.28
N LYS A 66 7.36 10.36 38.59
CA LYS A 66 6.02 10.52 39.17
C LYS A 66 4.90 9.88 38.32
N ASP A 67 5.04 9.85 36.98
CA ASP A 67 3.98 9.46 36.05
C ASP A 67 4.26 8.14 35.30
N GLY A 68 5.34 7.42 35.62
CA GLY A 68 5.62 6.13 35.00
C GLY A 68 7.06 5.64 35.07
N ILE A 69 7.30 4.54 34.36
CA ILE A 69 8.61 3.93 34.17
C ILE A 69 9.13 4.39 32.79
N TYR A 70 10.37 4.83 32.76
CA TYR A 70 11.00 5.42 31.58
C TYR A 70 12.29 4.67 31.19
N PHE A 71 12.58 4.63 29.90
CA PHE A 71 13.84 4.18 29.37
C PHE A 71 14.89 5.28 29.49
N ASP A 72 16.09 4.94 30.03
CA ASP A 72 17.25 5.81 30.17
C ASP A 72 18.11 5.72 28.92
N THR A 73 17.94 6.65 28.00
CA THR A 73 18.62 6.63 26.69
C THR A 73 20.10 6.84 26.75
N ASP A 74 20.64 7.45 27.83
CA ASP A 74 22.09 7.60 28.05
C ASP A 74 22.81 6.26 28.31
N LYS A 75 22.05 5.22 28.65
CA LYS A 75 22.61 3.87 28.84
C LYS A 75 22.92 3.17 27.52
N LEU A 76 22.36 3.62 26.40
CA LEU A 76 22.58 3.05 25.08
C LEU A 76 23.50 3.96 24.24
N LYS A 77 24.76 3.54 24.04
CA LYS A 77 25.80 4.37 23.42
C LYS A 77 25.47 4.84 21.99
N ASP A 78 24.73 4.04 21.25
CA ASP A 78 24.37 4.29 19.85
C ASP A 78 22.89 4.64 19.66
N TYR A 79 22.25 5.13 20.74
CA TYR A 79 20.88 5.63 20.63
C TYR A 79 20.74 6.67 19.52
N GLY A 80 19.71 6.53 18.70
CA GLY A 80 19.47 7.44 17.56
C GLY A 80 20.25 7.11 16.29
N LYS A 81 20.97 5.98 16.24
CA LYS A 81 21.79 5.57 15.07
C LYS A 81 21.01 5.52 13.76
N LEU A 82 19.76 5.01 13.77
CA LEU A 82 18.91 4.90 12.58
C LEU A 82 18.56 6.29 12.01
N ALA A 83 18.21 7.21 12.89
CA ALA A 83 17.83 8.58 12.52
C ALA A 83 19.02 9.54 12.36
N ARG A 84 20.24 9.10 12.67
CA ARG A 84 21.46 9.94 12.71
C ARG A 84 21.24 11.19 13.57
N LEU A 85 20.58 11.02 14.73
CA LEU A 85 20.22 12.13 15.62
C LEU A 85 21.45 12.81 16.20
N ASP A 86 21.49 14.14 16.12
CA ASP A 86 22.40 14.95 16.95
C ASP A 86 21.81 15.10 18.36
N ILE A 87 22.06 14.10 19.21
CA ILE A 87 21.52 14.04 20.58
C ILE A 87 22.03 15.23 21.43
N LYS A 88 23.25 15.69 21.18
CA LYS A 88 23.86 16.78 21.96
C LYS A 88 23.21 18.14 21.71
N GLY A 89 22.61 18.31 20.53
CA GLY A 89 21.85 19.50 20.15
C GLY A 89 20.39 19.47 20.58
N LEU A 90 19.90 18.36 21.12
CA LEU A 90 18.50 18.26 21.52
C LEU A 90 18.24 18.94 22.86
N HIS A 91 17.30 19.86 22.87
CA HIS A 91 16.79 20.51 24.08
C HIS A 91 15.38 20.00 24.41
N PHE A 92 14.99 20.07 25.68
CA PHE A 92 13.60 19.83 26.06
C PHE A 92 12.69 20.75 25.25
N GLY A 93 11.88 20.17 24.36
CA GLY A 93 10.99 20.92 23.49
C GLY A 93 9.88 21.64 24.29
N ALA A 94 9.38 22.74 23.76
CA ALA A 94 8.32 23.56 24.40
C ALA A 94 7.00 22.81 24.69
N ARG A 95 6.84 21.59 24.19
CA ARG A 95 5.66 20.72 24.44
C ARG A 95 5.86 19.72 25.57
N VAL A 96 7.09 19.56 26.08
CA VAL A 96 7.39 18.64 27.19
C VAL A 96 7.57 19.52 28.41
N ALA A 97 6.51 19.65 29.22
CA ALA A 97 6.65 20.18 30.56
C ALA A 97 7.75 19.42 31.29
N ASP A 98 8.44 20.07 32.24
CA ASP A 98 9.44 19.42 33.09
C ASP A 98 8.78 18.22 33.80
N THR A 99 8.90 17.04 33.19
CA THR A 99 8.28 15.80 33.66
C THR A 99 9.17 15.04 34.64
N GLY A 100 10.37 15.59 34.95
CA GLY A 100 11.39 14.92 35.77
C GLY A 100 12.19 13.87 34.99
N LYS A 101 12.15 13.88 33.64
CA LYS A 101 13.02 13.05 32.80
C LYS A 101 14.49 13.42 32.99
N LYS A 102 15.36 12.41 32.94
CA LYS A 102 16.81 12.64 32.98
C LYS A 102 17.31 13.28 31.70
N ASN A 103 16.84 12.75 30.53
CA ASN A 103 17.26 13.22 29.21
C ASN A 103 16.06 13.57 28.34
N PRO A 104 16.19 14.52 27.38
CA PRO A 104 15.12 14.88 26.47
C PRO A 104 14.59 13.71 25.64
N THR A 105 15.47 12.76 25.33
CA THR A 105 15.18 11.59 24.50
C THR A 105 14.54 10.45 25.26
N ASP A 106 14.54 10.47 26.60
CA ASP A 106 13.93 9.41 27.39
C ASP A 106 12.44 9.28 27.09
N PHE A 107 11.96 8.06 27.07
CA PHE A 107 10.58 7.76 26.69
C PHE A 107 9.92 6.80 27.68
N ALA A 108 8.59 6.89 27.77
CA ALA A 108 7.82 6.08 28.67
C ALA A 108 7.73 4.63 28.18
N LEU A 109 7.99 3.68 29.08
CA LEU A 109 7.74 2.25 28.90
C LEU A 109 6.39 1.86 29.50
N TRP A 110 6.10 2.36 30.72
CA TRP A 110 4.83 2.17 31.39
C TRP A 110 4.35 3.48 32.01
N LYS A 111 3.14 3.94 31.67
CA LYS A 111 2.55 5.16 32.20
C LYS A 111 1.55 4.82 33.29
N PHE A 112 1.62 5.49 34.42
CA PHE A 112 0.64 5.32 35.49
C PHE A 112 -0.70 5.95 35.11
N SER A 113 -1.78 5.26 35.46
CA SER A 113 -3.13 5.81 35.30
C SER A 113 -3.35 7.00 36.24
N PRO A 114 -3.96 8.11 35.76
CA PRO A 114 -4.39 9.19 36.64
C PRO A 114 -5.36 8.68 37.70
N LYS A 115 -5.17 9.12 38.93
CA LYS A 115 -6.02 8.68 40.09
C LYS A 115 -7.43 9.27 40.08
N ASP A 116 -7.60 10.36 39.32
CA ASP A 116 -8.83 11.17 39.22
C ASP A 116 -9.68 10.86 37.99
N GLN A 117 -9.22 9.95 37.12
CA GLN A 117 -9.92 9.57 35.91
C GLN A 117 -9.91 8.04 35.73
N GLN A 118 -11.09 7.47 35.51
CA GLN A 118 -11.19 6.07 35.09
C GLN A 118 -10.88 5.95 33.60
N ARG A 119 -10.07 4.95 33.22
CA ARG A 119 -9.72 4.62 31.83
C ARG A 119 -10.24 3.23 31.51
N ASP A 120 -10.72 3.03 30.29
CA ASP A 120 -11.17 1.72 29.81
C ASP A 120 -10.00 0.76 29.53
N MET A 121 -8.84 1.33 29.11
CA MET A 121 -7.64 0.57 28.73
C MET A 121 -6.53 0.88 29.72
N GLU A 122 -6.53 0.16 30.82
CA GLU A 122 -5.52 0.19 31.87
C GLU A 122 -5.41 -1.17 32.55
N TRP A 123 -4.21 -1.55 32.95
CA TRP A 123 -3.89 -2.87 33.50
C TRP A 123 -3.01 -2.76 34.73
N ASP A 124 -3.03 -3.81 35.54
CA ASP A 124 -2.14 -3.94 36.68
C ASP A 124 -0.73 -4.30 36.19
N SER A 125 0.27 -3.77 36.91
CA SER A 125 1.69 -4.06 36.71
C SER A 125 2.44 -4.05 38.03
N PRO A 126 3.70 -4.55 38.08
CA PRO A 126 4.53 -4.49 39.27
C PRO A 126 4.75 -3.06 39.82
N TRP A 127 4.67 -2.06 38.94
CA TRP A 127 4.87 -0.64 39.29
C TRP A 127 3.57 0.08 39.65
N GLY A 128 2.43 -0.56 39.43
CA GLY A 128 1.11 0.00 39.65
C GLY A 128 0.23 -0.02 38.40
N LYS A 129 -1.04 0.37 38.59
CA LYS A 129 -2.03 0.40 37.53
C LYS A 129 -1.69 1.44 36.47
N GLY A 130 -1.74 1.04 35.19
CA GLY A 130 -1.31 1.91 34.10
C GLY A 130 -1.52 1.31 32.71
N PHE A 131 -0.74 1.79 31.78
CA PHE A 131 -0.79 1.37 30.38
C PHE A 131 0.59 1.46 29.72
N PRO A 132 0.87 0.66 28.69
CA PRO A 132 2.16 0.65 28.01
C PRO A 132 2.45 1.96 27.27
N GLY A 133 3.74 2.25 27.10
CA GLY A 133 4.22 3.23 26.16
C GLY A 133 4.06 2.74 24.71
N TRP A 134 3.76 3.63 23.79
CA TRP A 134 3.48 3.30 22.39
C TRP A 134 4.57 2.46 21.70
N HIS A 135 5.83 2.68 21.99
CA HIS A 135 6.94 1.95 21.36
C HIS A 135 7.11 0.53 21.90
N LEU A 136 6.70 0.31 23.16
CA LEU A 136 6.78 -0.98 23.84
C LEU A 136 5.87 -2.03 23.19
N GLU A 137 4.71 -1.61 22.72
CA GLU A 137 3.69 -2.47 22.11
C GLU A 137 4.26 -3.23 20.93
N CYS A 138 4.85 -2.49 19.95
CA CYS A 138 5.41 -3.07 18.74
C CYS A 138 6.64 -3.95 19.05
N SER A 139 7.54 -3.51 19.92
CA SER A 139 8.70 -4.31 20.31
C SER A 139 8.29 -5.65 20.92
N ALA A 140 7.31 -5.65 21.85
CA ALA A 140 6.86 -6.87 22.52
C ALA A 140 6.17 -7.84 21.53
N MET A 141 5.28 -7.33 20.68
CA MET A 141 4.60 -8.15 19.69
C MET A 141 5.57 -8.73 18.65
N ALA A 142 6.47 -7.92 18.12
CA ALA A 142 7.43 -8.37 17.12
C ALA A 142 8.39 -9.42 17.70
N MET A 143 8.91 -9.22 18.88
CA MET A 143 9.82 -10.19 19.53
C MET A 143 9.11 -11.50 19.86
N ASP A 144 7.85 -11.47 20.31
CA ASP A 144 7.10 -12.67 20.66
C ASP A 144 6.74 -13.52 19.44
N ILE A 145 6.36 -12.87 18.33
CA ILE A 145 5.88 -13.55 17.11
C ILE A 145 7.04 -13.92 16.18
N LEU A 146 7.99 -13.01 15.97
CA LEU A 146 9.03 -13.13 14.94
C LEU A 146 10.42 -13.42 15.51
N GLY A 147 10.60 -13.30 16.84
CA GLY A 147 11.86 -13.54 17.52
C GLY A 147 12.67 -12.27 17.79
N GLU A 148 13.87 -12.46 18.36
CA GLU A 148 14.72 -11.35 18.83
C GLU A 148 15.31 -10.49 17.69
N GLN A 149 15.42 -11.04 16.51
CA GLN A 149 15.88 -10.39 15.28
C GLN A 149 14.90 -10.68 14.16
N ILE A 150 14.53 -9.65 13.44
CA ILE A 150 13.62 -9.75 12.29
C ILE A 150 14.34 -9.36 11.00
N ASP A 151 13.89 -9.88 9.87
CA ASP A 151 14.53 -9.59 8.58
C ASP A 151 14.21 -8.15 8.14
N ILE A 152 12.93 -7.81 8.07
CA ILE A 152 12.45 -6.54 7.54
C ILE A 152 11.49 -5.88 8.52
N HIS A 153 11.74 -4.60 8.85
CA HIS A 153 10.82 -3.75 9.61
C HIS A 153 10.39 -2.55 8.77
N THR A 154 9.09 -2.29 8.71
CA THR A 154 8.55 -1.26 7.82
C THR A 154 7.79 -0.18 8.60
N GLY A 155 7.68 1.02 8.01
CA GLY A 155 6.89 2.11 8.57
C GLY A 155 6.92 3.37 7.72
N GLY A 156 6.34 4.44 8.23
CA GLY A 156 6.47 5.78 7.64
C GLY A 156 7.81 6.44 8.00
N ILE A 157 8.26 7.39 7.20
CA ILE A 157 9.50 8.15 7.48
C ILE A 157 9.45 8.89 8.82
N ASP A 158 8.27 9.22 9.31
CA ASP A 158 8.05 9.86 10.61
C ASP A 158 8.32 8.94 11.81
N HIS A 159 8.37 7.62 11.60
CA HIS A 159 8.76 6.66 12.63
C HIS A 159 10.27 6.63 12.89
N ILE A 160 11.09 7.00 11.92
CA ILE A 160 12.56 6.94 12.01
C ILE A 160 13.09 7.67 13.25
N PRO A 161 12.76 8.96 13.48
CA PRO A 161 13.41 9.72 14.55
C PRO A 161 12.99 9.33 15.96
N VAL A 162 11.81 8.72 16.13
CA VAL A 162 11.24 8.45 17.46
C VAL A 162 10.83 6.99 17.59
N HIS A 163 9.81 6.53 16.87
CA HIS A 163 9.18 5.23 17.10
C HIS A 163 10.18 4.08 16.88
N HIS A 164 10.74 3.95 15.71
CA HIS A 164 11.70 2.89 15.39
C HIS A 164 13.02 3.05 16.14
N THR A 165 13.47 4.28 16.39
CA THR A 165 14.64 4.53 17.24
C THR A 165 14.42 4.00 18.65
N ASN A 166 13.22 4.14 19.22
CA ASN A 166 12.87 3.65 20.55
C ASN A 166 12.65 2.13 20.56
N GLU A 167 12.11 1.53 19.49
CA GLU A 167 12.04 0.08 19.36
C GLU A 167 13.44 -0.55 19.32
N ILE A 168 14.36 0.02 18.56
CA ILE A 168 15.78 -0.37 18.56
C ILE A 168 16.36 -0.30 19.96
N ALA A 169 16.12 0.81 20.65
CA ALA A 169 16.64 0.99 21.99
C ALA A 169 16.15 -0.10 22.96
N GLN A 170 14.86 -0.44 22.94
CA GLN A 170 14.28 -1.46 23.80
C GLN A 170 14.80 -2.85 23.48
N THR A 171 14.76 -3.24 22.23
CA THR A 171 15.09 -4.60 21.79
C THR A 171 16.58 -4.88 21.83
N GLU A 172 17.43 -3.95 21.40
CA GLU A 172 18.90 -4.12 21.41
C GLU A 172 19.48 -4.01 22.84
N ALA A 173 18.89 -3.22 23.72
CA ALA A 173 19.24 -3.22 25.15
C ALA A 173 19.00 -4.59 25.80
N LEU A 174 17.98 -5.31 25.36
CA LEU A 174 17.67 -6.65 25.86
C LEU A 174 18.56 -7.73 25.24
N THR A 175 18.65 -7.73 23.93
CA THR A 175 19.23 -8.85 23.16
C THR A 175 20.69 -8.69 22.87
N SER A 176 21.21 -7.47 22.86
CA SER A 176 22.54 -7.10 22.35
C SER A 176 22.77 -7.49 20.88
N LYS A 177 21.66 -7.63 20.12
CA LYS A 177 21.64 -7.96 18.71
C LYS A 177 20.91 -6.85 17.95
N PRO A 178 21.22 -6.59 16.64
CA PRO A 178 20.41 -5.72 15.81
C PRO A 178 18.96 -6.20 15.78
N PHE A 179 18.00 -5.30 15.95
CA PHE A 179 16.57 -5.66 15.98
C PHE A 179 16.08 -6.08 14.59
N SER A 180 16.42 -5.31 13.56
CA SER A 180 16.04 -5.65 12.17
C SER A 180 17.24 -5.52 11.25
N HIS A 181 17.32 -6.42 10.26
CA HIS A 181 18.34 -6.38 9.22
C HIS A 181 18.08 -5.28 8.20
N PHE A 182 16.82 -5.11 7.80
CA PHE A 182 16.41 -4.10 6.83
C PHE A 182 15.31 -3.21 7.38
N TRP A 183 15.45 -1.91 7.16
CA TRP A 183 14.44 -0.90 7.53
C TRP A 183 13.90 -0.25 6.27
N VAL A 184 12.60 -0.41 6.02
CA VAL A 184 11.93 0.14 4.84
C VAL A 184 10.94 1.22 5.27
N HIS A 185 11.14 2.44 4.78
CA HIS A 185 10.32 3.58 5.19
C HIS A 185 9.65 4.23 3.99
N ALA A 186 8.31 4.22 4.01
CA ALA A 186 7.51 4.90 2.99
C ALA A 186 7.34 6.38 3.32
N ASN A 187 7.41 7.22 2.28
CA ASN A 187 7.10 8.63 2.39
C ASN A 187 5.58 8.89 2.39
N HIS A 188 5.19 10.07 2.78
CA HIS A 188 3.77 10.47 2.87
C HIS A 188 3.17 10.78 1.51
N ILE A 189 1.85 10.59 1.41
CA ILE A 189 1.04 11.12 0.33
C ILE A 189 0.37 12.40 0.83
N LYS A 190 0.68 13.53 0.19
CA LYS A 190 -0.01 14.79 0.40
C LYS A 190 -1.32 14.85 -0.38
N VAL A 191 -2.18 15.78 -0.01
CA VAL A 191 -3.39 16.12 -0.76
C VAL A 191 -3.29 17.57 -1.19
N ASN A 192 -3.37 17.82 -2.50
CA ASN A 192 -3.18 19.15 -3.09
C ASN A 192 -1.91 19.86 -2.57
N GLY A 193 -0.79 19.13 -2.48
CA GLY A 193 0.50 19.61 -2.03
C GLY A 193 0.60 19.92 -0.53
N THR A 194 -0.45 19.62 0.26
CA THR A 194 -0.49 19.90 1.70
C THR A 194 -0.71 18.64 2.52
N LYS A 195 -0.36 18.68 3.81
CA LYS A 195 -0.64 17.57 4.72
C LYS A 195 -2.15 17.34 4.83
N MET A 196 -2.58 16.08 4.76
CA MET A 196 -3.96 15.70 5.02
C MET A 196 -4.34 16.02 6.47
N SER A 197 -5.40 16.79 6.67
CA SER A 197 -5.89 17.13 8.01
C SER A 197 -7.37 17.54 8.03
N LYS A 198 -8.05 17.26 9.15
CA LYS A 198 -9.45 17.65 9.36
C LYS A 198 -9.66 19.16 9.31
N SER A 199 -8.66 19.94 9.73
CA SER A 199 -8.77 21.42 9.74
C SER A 199 -8.66 22.06 8.36
N LEU A 200 -8.12 21.31 7.37
CA LEU A 200 -8.01 21.76 5.97
C LEU A 200 -9.12 21.19 5.09
N ASP A 201 -10.03 20.38 5.65
CA ASP A 201 -11.10 19.71 4.94
C ASP A 201 -10.63 18.98 3.65
N ASN A 202 -9.44 18.38 3.74
CA ASN A 202 -8.77 17.70 2.63
C ASN A 202 -8.52 16.22 2.92
N ILE A 203 -9.38 15.60 3.74
CA ILE A 203 -9.36 14.15 3.99
C ILE A 203 -10.30 13.49 3.00
N TYR A 204 -9.75 12.60 2.17
CA TYR A 204 -10.53 11.75 1.28
C TYR A 204 -10.44 10.30 1.73
N THR A 205 -11.56 9.60 1.63
CA THR A 205 -11.70 8.16 1.89
C THR A 205 -11.76 7.39 0.57
N LEU A 206 -11.67 6.06 0.63
CA LEU A 206 -11.88 5.22 -0.56
C LEU A 206 -13.32 5.39 -1.10
N ASP A 207 -14.29 5.57 -0.22
CA ASP A 207 -15.69 5.84 -0.61
C ASP A 207 -15.82 7.13 -1.43
N ASP A 208 -15.06 8.18 -1.09
CA ASP A 208 -15.07 9.43 -1.87
C ASP A 208 -14.57 9.20 -3.31
N ILE A 209 -13.58 8.32 -3.49
CA ILE A 209 -13.06 7.94 -4.80
C ILE A 209 -14.12 7.17 -5.59
N VAL A 210 -14.72 6.16 -4.97
CA VAL A 210 -15.77 5.32 -5.59
C VAL A 210 -17.02 6.16 -5.93
N ASN A 211 -17.47 7.01 -5.00
CA ASN A 211 -18.63 7.87 -5.21
C ASN A 211 -18.45 8.89 -6.35
N LYS A 212 -17.22 9.23 -6.69
CA LYS A 212 -16.90 10.03 -7.88
C LYS A 212 -16.79 9.21 -9.17
N GLY A 213 -17.00 7.90 -9.12
CA GLY A 213 -17.01 7.00 -10.26
C GLY A 213 -15.65 6.45 -10.68
N TYR A 214 -14.62 6.57 -9.84
CA TYR A 214 -13.29 5.99 -10.14
C TYR A 214 -13.21 4.53 -9.70
N ASP A 215 -12.51 3.73 -10.50
CA ASP A 215 -12.06 2.40 -10.12
C ASP A 215 -10.90 2.51 -9.11
N LEU A 216 -10.91 1.71 -8.07
CA LEU A 216 -9.86 1.69 -7.06
C LEU A 216 -8.51 1.19 -7.60
N ASN A 217 -8.48 0.44 -8.71
CA ASN A 217 -7.24 0.15 -9.41
C ASN A 217 -6.56 1.41 -9.96
N ALA A 218 -7.34 2.45 -10.33
CA ALA A 218 -6.76 3.75 -10.68
C ALA A 218 -6.08 4.41 -9.48
N PHE A 219 -6.65 4.29 -8.27
CA PHE A 219 -6.00 4.76 -7.05
C PHE A 219 -4.73 3.96 -6.72
N LYS A 220 -4.74 2.63 -6.87
CA LYS A 220 -3.53 1.81 -6.73
C LYS A 220 -2.44 2.27 -7.70
N LEU A 221 -2.78 2.49 -8.98
CA LEU A 221 -1.84 3.01 -9.98
C LEU A 221 -1.29 4.39 -9.62
N LEU A 222 -2.12 5.29 -9.05
CA LEU A 222 -1.66 6.58 -8.52
C LEU A 222 -0.58 6.37 -7.45
N VAL A 223 -0.83 5.50 -6.47
CA VAL A 223 0.13 5.20 -5.39
C VAL A 223 1.42 4.60 -5.97
N LEU A 224 1.31 3.60 -6.84
CA LEU A 224 2.45 2.92 -7.46
C LEU A 224 3.23 3.79 -8.46
N SER A 225 2.64 4.92 -8.93
CA SER A 225 3.32 5.84 -9.86
C SER A 225 4.49 6.61 -9.25
N LYS A 226 4.64 6.54 -7.92
CA LYS A 226 5.76 7.15 -7.18
C LYS A 226 6.52 6.07 -6.43
N HIS A 227 7.84 6.19 -6.47
CA HIS A 227 8.69 5.36 -5.63
C HIS A 227 8.35 5.62 -4.15
N TYR A 228 8.26 4.58 -3.32
CA TYR A 228 7.85 4.69 -1.92
C TYR A 228 8.67 5.66 -1.07
N ARG A 229 9.94 5.90 -1.44
CA ARG A 229 10.82 6.88 -0.79
C ARG A 229 10.51 8.34 -1.17
N THR A 230 9.73 8.55 -2.23
CA THR A 230 9.40 9.88 -2.75
C THR A 230 8.05 10.33 -2.19
N GLU A 231 7.96 11.58 -1.77
CA GLU A 231 6.69 12.16 -1.33
C GLU A 231 5.67 12.14 -2.46
N GLY A 232 4.54 11.49 -2.22
CA GLY A 232 3.41 11.43 -3.15
C GLY A 232 2.51 12.66 -3.02
N ASN A 233 1.67 12.86 -4.03
CA ASN A 233 0.62 13.89 -3.99
C ASN A 233 -0.65 13.35 -4.65
N PHE A 234 -1.74 13.39 -3.90
CA PHE A 234 -3.06 13.09 -4.42
C PHE A 234 -3.70 14.39 -4.92
N THR A 235 -4.12 14.41 -6.15
CA THR A 235 -5.08 15.36 -6.71
C THR A 235 -6.04 14.60 -7.63
N TRP A 236 -7.21 15.16 -7.90
CA TRP A 236 -8.16 14.54 -8.81
C TRP A 236 -7.61 14.42 -10.23
N GLU A 237 -6.82 15.39 -10.69
CA GLU A 237 -6.17 15.37 -12.00
C GLU A 237 -5.12 14.24 -12.11
N ILE A 238 -4.37 13.96 -11.03
CA ILE A 238 -3.42 12.84 -11.00
C ILE A 238 -4.19 11.51 -11.01
N LEU A 239 -5.33 11.45 -10.32
CA LEU A 239 -6.20 10.27 -10.34
C LEU A 239 -6.81 10.06 -11.74
N ASP A 240 -7.24 11.14 -12.44
CA ASP A 240 -7.69 11.10 -13.84
C ASP A 240 -6.61 10.51 -14.76
N ALA A 241 -5.36 10.93 -14.61
CA ALA A 241 -4.25 10.39 -15.39
C ALA A 241 -4.04 8.89 -15.11
N SER A 242 -4.18 8.46 -13.86
CA SER A 242 -4.10 7.04 -13.46
C SER A 242 -5.28 6.24 -13.98
N ALA A 243 -6.49 6.80 -13.98
CA ALA A 243 -7.68 6.18 -14.56
C ALA A 243 -7.54 5.99 -16.09
N ASN A 244 -6.96 6.97 -16.78
CA ASN A 244 -6.66 6.85 -18.20
C ASN A 244 -5.62 5.76 -18.49
N ARG A 245 -4.56 5.66 -17.65
CA ARG A 245 -3.60 4.54 -17.75
C ARG A 245 -4.30 3.19 -17.59
N LEU A 246 -5.17 3.06 -16.58
CA LEU A 246 -5.94 1.84 -16.34
C LEU A 246 -6.80 1.48 -17.57
N LYS A 247 -7.51 2.45 -18.16
CA LYS A 247 -8.29 2.23 -19.38
C LYS A 247 -7.44 1.73 -20.53
N ASN A 248 -6.24 2.29 -20.73
CA ASN A 248 -5.32 1.82 -21.76
C ASN A 248 -4.87 0.38 -21.49
N TRP A 249 -4.56 0.03 -20.25
CA TRP A 249 -4.22 -1.34 -19.87
C TRP A 249 -5.40 -2.30 -20.08
N GLN A 250 -6.61 -1.88 -19.74
CA GLN A 250 -7.82 -2.67 -19.99
C GLN A 250 -8.06 -2.89 -21.50
N ALA A 251 -7.82 -1.86 -22.32
CA ALA A 251 -7.93 -1.96 -23.78
C ALA A 251 -6.89 -2.94 -24.37
N ALA A 252 -5.68 -2.99 -23.80
CA ALA A 252 -4.69 -3.99 -24.20
C ALA A 252 -5.07 -5.40 -23.71
N ALA A 253 -5.59 -5.51 -22.47
CA ALA A 253 -5.97 -6.79 -21.89
C ALA A 253 -7.09 -7.49 -22.66
N VAL A 254 -8.08 -6.76 -23.19
CA VAL A 254 -9.20 -7.35 -23.96
C VAL A 254 -8.75 -7.94 -25.31
N LEU A 255 -7.54 -7.64 -25.78
CA LEU A 255 -7.00 -8.25 -27.00
C LEU A 255 -6.90 -9.78 -26.89
N ARG A 256 -6.75 -10.33 -25.68
CA ARG A 256 -6.75 -11.78 -25.46
C ARG A 256 -8.03 -12.48 -25.93
N HIS A 257 -9.16 -11.77 -25.97
CA HIS A 257 -10.44 -12.30 -26.48
C HIS A 257 -10.55 -12.23 -28.01
N GLN A 258 -9.56 -11.63 -28.69
CA GLN A 258 -9.57 -11.31 -30.10
C GLN A 258 -8.37 -11.90 -30.85
N THR A 259 -7.39 -12.43 -30.11
CA THR A 259 -6.21 -13.11 -30.68
C THR A 259 -6.56 -14.53 -31.14
N HIS A 260 -5.76 -15.06 -32.06
CA HIS A 260 -5.88 -16.44 -32.54
C HIS A 260 -4.65 -17.24 -32.05
N ASP A 261 -4.87 -18.43 -31.51
CA ASP A 261 -3.80 -19.34 -31.03
C ASP A 261 -3.02 -19.98 -32.19
N THR A 262 -2.54 -19.15 -33.12
CA THR A 262 -1.79 -19.64 -34.30
C THR A 262 -0.28 -19.49 -34.13
N LEU A 263 0.17 -18.69 -33.15
CA LEU A 263 1.58 -18.45 -32.88
C LEU A 263 2.10 -19.42 -31.79
N GLN A 264 3.35 -19.84 -31.94
CA GLN A 264 4.09 -20.54 -30.89
C GLN A 264 4.90 -19.53 -30.07
N ASP A 265 5.21 -19.84 -28.80
CA ASP A 265 5.99 -18.97 -27.91
C ASP A 265 7.34 -18.52 -28.49
N ASP A 266 7.94 -19.34 -29.37
CA ASP A 266 9.20 -19.01 -30.04
C ASP A 266 9.06 -17.96 -31.14
N ASP A 267 7.87 -17.79 -31.71
CA ASP A 267 7.61 -16.82 -32.78
C ASP A 267 7.62 -15.37 -32.28
N GLU A 268 7.47 -15.14 -30.96
CA GLU A 268 7.65 -13.83 -30.34
C GLU A 268 9.11 -13.35 -30.30
N LYS A 269 10.08 -14.27 -30.36
CA LYS A 269 11.52 -13.94 -30.32
C LYS A 269 12.03 -13.25 -31.57
N ASP A 270 11.30 -13.35 -32.68
CA ASP A 270 11.72 -12.88 -34.01
C ASP A 270 11.29 -11.43 -34.30
N THR A 271 10.78 -10.72 -33.28
CA THR A 271 10.40 -9.34 -33.42
C THR A 271 11.55 -8.42 -33.03
N ASP A 272 11.83 -7.47 -33.90
CA ASP A 272 12.75 -6.33 -33.77
C ASP A 272 13.47 -6.20 -32.41
N ALA A 273 14.80 -6.27 -32.40
CA ALA A 273 15.64 -6.20 -31.18
C ALA A 273 15.43 -4.93 -30.32
N SER A 274 14.55 -4.03 -30.72
CA SER A 274 14.16 -2.81 -30.02
C SER A 274 12.86 -2.93 -29.21
N SER A 275 12.11 -4.04 -29.36
CA SER A 275 10.80 -4.20 -28.71
C SER A 275 10.86 -5.16 -27.52
N ILE A 276 10.30 -4.75 -26.38
CA ILE A 276 10.13 -5.62 -25.22
C ILE A 276 9.15 -6.74 -25.62
N SER A 277 9.62 -7.98 -25.59
CA SER A 277 8.77 -9.16 -25.85
C SER A 277 7.76 -9.33 -24.70
N LEU A 278 6.50 -9.66 -25.02
CA LEU A 278 5.49 -10.01 -24.01
C LEU A 278 5.97 -11.11 -23.09
N LEU A 279 6.68 -12.10 -23.62
CA LEU A 279 7.22 -13.23 -22.87
C LEU A 279 8.28 -12.80 -21.83
N ALA A 280 9.09 -11.79 -22.16
CA ALA A 280 10.14 -11.29 -21.27
C ALA A 280 9.64 -10.24 -20.25
N THR A 281 8.51 -9.59 -20.54
CA THR A 281 8.00 -8.47 -19.71
C THR A 281 7.77 -8.83 -18.24
N PRO A 282 7.18 -9.97 -17.86
CA PRO A 282 7.05 -10.37 -16.44
C PRO A 282 8.39 -10.41 -15.71
N HIS A 283 9.44 -10.90 -16.35
CA HIS A 283 10.77 -10.96 -15.76
C HIS A 283 11.37 -9.57 -15.50
N VAL A 284 11.32 -8.68 -16.49
CA VAL A 284 11.88 -7.31 -16.30
C VAL A 284 11.07 -6.46 -15.32
N ILE A 285 9.76 -6.71 -15.18
CA ILE A 285 8.94 -6.11 -14.11
C ILE A 285 9.44 -6.60 -12.74
N THR A 286 9.67 -7.91 -12.60
CA THR A 286 10.19 -8.49 -11.37
C THR A 286 11.57 -7.92 -11.01
N GLU A 287 12.47 -7.75 -12.00
CA GLU A 287 13.78 -7.12 -11.78
C GLU A 287 13.65 -5.67 -11.30
N ALA A 288 12.73 -4.89 -11.89
CA ALA A 288 12.46 -3.52 -11.44
C ALA A 288 11.96 -3.46 -10.00
N LEU A 289 11.07 -4.39 -9.61
CA LEU A 289 10.55 -4.46 -8.24
C LEU A 289 11.59 -5.02 -7.26
N ALA A 290 12.52 -5.86 -7.70
CA ALA A 290 13.64 -6.36 -6.90
C ALA A 290 14.70 -5.27 -6.64
N ASP A 291 14.76 -4.24 -7.46
CA ASP A 291 15.61 -3.07 -7.26
C ASP A 291 14.87 -2.00 -6.43
N ASP A 292 14.86 -2.22 -5.11
CA ASP A 292 14.29 -1.28 -4.12
C ASP A 292 12.81 -0.92 -4.38
N LEU A 293 12.01 -1.87 -4.85
CA LEU A 293 10.58 -1.69 -5.15
C LEU A 293 10.32 -0.55 -6.17
N ASP A 294 11.09 -0.47 -7.26
CA ASP A 294 10.91 0.57 -8.29
C ASP A 294 9.62 0.36 -9.08
N THR A 295 8.50 0.62 -8.42
CA THR A 295 7.16 0.55 -9.05
C THR A 295 6.99 1.51 -10.21
N PRO A 296 7.51 2.77 -10.22
CA PRO A 296 7.46 3.64 -11.39
C PRO A 296 8.10 3.00 -12.63
N ARG A 297 9.24 2.32 -12.46
CA ARG A 297 9.90 1.61 -13.55
C ARG A 297 9.07 0.44 -14.03
N ALA A 298 8.52 -0.36 -13.11
CA ALA A 298 7.61 -1.46 -13.44
C ALA A 298 6.41 -1.00 -14.27
N LEU A 299 5.73 0.11 -13.85
CA LEU A 299 4.61 0.68 -14.60
C LEU A 299 5.02 1.14 -16.01
N THR A 300 6.23 1.71 -16.16
CA THR A 300 6.75 2.14 -17.48
C THR A 300 6.96 0.95 -18.40
N LEU A 301 7.52 -0.15 -17.90
CA LEU A 301 7.72 -1.38 -18.68
C LEU A 301 6.39 -1.99 -19.17
N ILE A 302 5.36 -1.94 -18.32
CA ILE A 302 4.01 -2.40 -18.69
C ILE A 302 3.41 -1.48 -19.77
N ASP A 303 3.52 -0.15 -19.62
CA ASP A 303 3.06 0.80 -20.64
C ASP A 303 3.76 0.56 -21.99
N GLU A 304 5.07 0.34 -21.98
CA GLU A 304 5.86 0.05 -23.18
C GLU A 304 5.38 -1.24 -23.86
N ALA A 305 5.14 -2.31 -23.08
CA ALA A 305 4.63 -3.57 -23.60
C ALA A 305 3.23 -3.42 -24.22
N PHE A 306 2.32 -2.73 -23.54
CA PHE A 306 0.95 -2.53 -24.03
C PHE A 306 0.89 -1.58 -25.24
N ASN A 307 1.66 -0.49 -25.24
CA ASN A 307 1.77 0.38 -26.41
C ASN A 307 2.28 -0.37 -27.65
N HIS A 308 3.20 -1.32 -27.43
CA HIS A 308 3.71 -2.15 -28.51
C HIS A 308 2.62 -3.09 -29.08
N LEU A 309 1.74 -3.65 -28.22
CA LEU A 309 0.59 -4.46 -28.68
C LEU A 309 -0.37 -3.68 -29.57
N GLU A 310 -0.59 -2.39 -29.29
CA GLU A 310 -1.49 -1.56 -30.09
C GLU A 310 -1.02 -1.37 -31.55
N THR A 311 0.27 -1.52 -31.78
CA THR A 311 0.87 -1.37 -33.12
C THR A 311 0.99 -2.69 -33.89
N ARG A 312 0.79 -3.82 -33.23
CA ARG A 312 0.84 -5.16 -33.85
C ARG A 312 -0.48 -5.54 -34.49
N SER A 313 -0.41 -6.40 -35.49
CA SER A 313 -1.58 -7.12 -35.97
C SER A 313 -2.00 -8.17 -34.95
N LEU A 314 -3.30 -8.43 -34.79
CA LEU A 314 -3.82 -9.45 -33.87
C LEU A 314 -3.19 -10.83 -34.06
N GLU A 315 -2.87 -11.19 -35.30
CA GLU A 315 -2.23 -12.45 -35.71
C GLU A 315 -0.80 -12.61 -35.15
N ARG A 316 -0.18 -11.51 -34.70
CA ARG A 316 1.17 -11.49 -34.11
C ARG A 316 1.19 -11.30 -32.62
N ILE A 317 0.04 -11.37 -31.96
CA ILE A 317 -0.05 -11.29 -30.50
C ILE A 317 -0.18 -12.72 -29.96
N HIS A 318 0.85 -13.18 -29.26
CA HIS A 318 0.83 -14.51 -28.64
C HIS A 318 -0.10 -14.49 -27.42
N HIS A 319 -1.18 -15.28 -27.49
CA HIS A 319 -2.25 -15.29 -26.50
C HIS A 319 -1.75 -15.66 -25.09
N ASN A 320 -0.98 -16.74 -24.98
CA ASN A 320 -0.52 -17.23 -23.67
C ASN A 320 0.49 -16.27 -23.03
N SER A 321 1.36 -15.62 -23.82
CA SER A 321 2.28 -14.61 -23.29
C SER A 321 1.54 -13.36 -22.80
N LEU A 322 0.46 -12.97 -23.48
CA LEU A 322 -0.40 -11.89 -22.97
C LEU A 322 -1.09 -12.26 -21.67
N ILE A 323 -1.64 -13.46 -21.57
CA ILE A 323 -2.23 -13.98 -20.32
C ILE A 323 -1.19 -13.98 -19.19
N ALA A 324 0.00 -14.52 -19.44
CA ALA A 324 1.08 -14.56 -18.45
C ALA A 324 1.49 -13.17 -17.96
N LEU A 325 1.53 -12.17 -18.86
CA LEU A 325 1.77 -10.78 -18.46
C LEU A 325 0.64 -10.23 -17.58
N LEU A 326 -0.63 -10.50 -17.90
CA LEU A 326 -1.77 -10.04 -17.09
C LEU A 326 -1.79 -10.70 -15.69
N GLU A 327 -1.44 -12.00 -15.61
CA GLU A 327 -1.26 -12.72 -14.36
C GLU A 327 -0.13 -12.11 -13.52
N ALA A 328 1.03 -11.83 -14.13
CA ALA A 328 2.16 -11.20 -13.46
C ALA A 328 1.82 -9.78 -12.94
N ILE A 329 1.06 -8.98 -13.69
CA ILE A 329 0.60 -7.66 -13.25
C ILE A 329 -0.30 -7.80 -12.00
N ASN A 330 -1.20 -8.79 -12.00
CA ASN A 330 -2.04 -9.04 -10.84
C ASN A 330 -1.22 -9.52 -9.64
N GLU A 331 -0.33 -10.48 -9.83
CA GLU A 331 0.49 -11.04 -8.76
C GLU A 331 1.43 -10.01 -8.13
N LEU A 332 2.12 -9.21 -8.97
CA LEU A 332 3.16 -8.30 -8.53
C LEU A 332 2.63 -6.93 -8.07
N LEU A 333 1.54 -6.44 -8.65
CA LEU A 333 1.02 -5.09 -8.41
C LEU A 333 -0.40 -5.08 -7.82
N GLY A 334 -1.09 -6.22 -7.77
CA GLY A 334 -2.47 -6.32 -7.30
C GLY A 334 -3.47 -5.62 -8.22
N ILE A 335 -3.17 -5.50 -9.52
CA ILE A 335 -4.05 -4.93 -10.54
C ILE A 335 -4.62 -6.07 -11.38
N ASP A 336 -5.84 -6.50 -11.07
CA ASP A 336 -6.50 -7.61 -11.75
C ASP A 336 -7.17 -7.16 -13.05
N LEU A 337 -6.43 -7.28 -14.15
CA LEU A 337 -6.95 -7.00 -15.49
C LEU A 337 -7.73 -8.18 -16.07
N LEU A 338 -7.52 -9.40 -15.58
CA LEU A 338 -8.20 -10.59 -16.10
C LEU A 338 -9.69 -10.59 -15.75
N THR A 339 -10.04 -10.35 -14.48
CA THR A 339 -11.43 -10.33 -14.05
C THR A 339 -12.14 -9.02 -14.37
N SER A 340 -11.39 -7.90 -14.40
CA SER A 340 -11.96 -6.58 -14.70
C SER A 340 -12.25 -6.35 -16.20
N THR A 341 -11.77 -7.22 -17.08
CA THR A 341 -11.99 -7.14 -18.53
C THR A 341 -12.56 -8.45 -19.09
N PRO A 342 -13.79 -8.86 -18.73
CA PRO A 342 -14.42 -10.06 -19.26
C PRO A 342 -14.62 -9.96 -20.78
N ASP A 343 -14.93 -11.07 -21.45
CA ASP A 343 -15.31 -11.04 -22.86
C ASP A 343 -16.68 -10.38 -23.05
N ILE A 344 -16.91 -9.76 -24.21
CA ILE A 344 -18.20 -9.21 -24.57
C ILE A 344 -19.20 -10.31 -24.95
N ASP A 345 -20.49 -10.00 -24.83
CA ASP A 345 -21.55 -10.95 -25.19
C ASP A 345 -21.57 -11.29 -26.70
N ASP A 346 -22.14 -12.45 -27.05
CA ASP A 346 -22.22 -12.92 -28.42
C ASP A 346 -23.00 -11.97 -29.35
N LYS A 347 -23.98 -11.21 -28.78
CA LYS A 347 -24.71 -10.21 -29.56
C LYS A 347 -23.81 -9.05 -29.94
N SER A 348 -22.95 -8.59 -29.05
CA SER A 348 -21.97 -7.55 -29.33
C SER A 348 -20.94 -8.03 -30.36
N LYS A 349 -20.47 -9.28 -30.26
CA LYS A 349 -19.59 -9.89 -31.28
C LYS A 349 -20.28 -9.93 -32.65
N GLN A 350 -21.57 -10.29 -32.69
CA GLN A 350 -22.36 -10.32 -33.92
C GLN A 350 -22.47 -8.90 -34.55
N LEU A 351 -22.72 -7.86 -33.75
CA LEU A 351 -22.76 -6.48 -34.23
C LEU A 351 -21.42 -6.03 -34.80
N ILE A 352 -20.30 -6.45 -34.22
CA ILE A 352 -18.96 -6.16 -34.75
C ILE A 352 -18.77 -6.80 -36.14
N LEU A 353 -19.14 -8.07 -36.29
CA LEU A 353 -19.07 -8.78 -37.57
C LEU A 353 -19.97 -8.15 -38.66
N GLU A 354 -21.19 -7.75 -38.25
CA GLU A 354 -22.09 -7.05 -39.18
C GLU A 354 -21.53 -5.69 -39.61
N ARG A 355 -20.94 -4.94 -38.64
CA ARG A 355 -20.27 -3.67 -38.94
C ARG A 355 -19.10 -3.85 -39.91
N GLN A 356 -18.29 -4.87 -39.72
CA GLN A 356 -17.18 -5.19 -40.61
C GLN A 356 -17.69 -5.45 -42.05
N ARG A 357 -18.72 -6.29 -42.21
CA ARG A 357 -19.37 -6.56 -43.50
C ARG A 357 -19.97 -5.30 -44.13
N ALA A 358 -20.60 -4.44 -43.36
CA ALA A 358 -21.13 -3.17 -43.83
C ALA A 358 -20.02 -2.28 -44.42
N ARG A 359 -18.85 -2.21 -43.75
CA ARG A 359 -17.68 -1.47 -44.21
C ARG A 359 -17.07 -2.05 -45.49
N GLU A 360 -16.95 -3.36 -45.57
CA GLU A 360 -16.47 -4.07 -46.78
C GLU A 360 -17.38 -3.75 -47.98
N ASN A 361 -18.69 -3.66 -47.74
CA ASN A 361 -19.70 -3.29 -48.76
C ASN A 361 -19.83 -1.76 -48.96
N LYS A 362 -19.02 -0.93 -48.26
CA LYS A 362 -19.08 0.54 -48.27
C LYS A 362 -20.44 1.11 -47.81
N ASP A 363 -21.21 0.36 -47.02
CA ASP A 363 -22.43 0.83 -46.39
C ASP A 363 -22.09 1.57 -45.07
N TRP A 364 -21.65 2.81 -45.27
CA TRP A 364 -21.19 3.65 -44.15
C TRP A 364 -22.33 3.96 -43.14
N ARG A 365 -23.54 4.14 -43.66
CA ARG A 365 -24.71 4.40 -42.81
C ARG A 365 -24.95 3.23 -41.84
N ARG A 366 -25.00 2.00 -42.37
CA ARG A 366 -25.19 0.80 -41.55
C ARG A 366 -24.04 0.60 -40.58
N SER A 367 -22.80 0.85 -40.99
CA SER A 367 -21.63 0.79 -40.17
C SER A 367 -21.71 1.75 -38.94
N ASP A 368 -22.21 2.99 -39.15
CA ASP A 368 -22.38 3.98 -38.09
C ASP A 368 -23.51 3.58 -37.11
N GLU A 369 -24.66 3.11 -37.64
CA GLU A 369 -25.75 2.58 -36.79
C GLU A 369 -25.29 1.44 -35.89
N LEU A 370 -24.48 0.53 -36.41
CA LEU A 370 -23.93 -0.60 -35.63
C LEU A 370 -22.89 -0.17 -34.60
N ARG A 371 -22.09 0.85 -34.93
CA ARG A 371 -21.15 1.46 -33.97
C ARG A 371 -21.90 2.09 -32.82
N ASP A 372 -22.97 2.84 -33.09
CA ASP A 372 -23.76 3.51 -32.07
C ASP A 372 -24.46 2.47 -31.17
N ALA A 373 -24.96 1.38 -31.73
CA ALA A 373 -25.53 0.27 -30.97
C ALA A 373 -24.50 -0.45 -30.06
N LEU A 374 -23.24 -0.51 -30.48
CA LEU A 374 -22.14 -1.02 -29.63
C LEU A 374 -21.80 -0.03 -28.50
N ILE A 375 -21.78 1.27 -28.78
CA ILE A 375 -21.53 2.33 -27.80
C ILE A 375 -22.60 2.29 -26.69
N GLU A 376 -23.89 2.10 -27.03
CA GLU A 376 -24.98 1.92 -26.05
C GLU A 376 -24.77 0.72 -25.13
N LYS A 377 -23.99 -0.27 -25.55
CA LYS A 377 -23.60 -1.45 -24.75
C LYS A 377 -22.28 -1.26 -24.01
N GLY A 378 -21.67 -0.07 -24.05
CA GLY A 378 -20.39 0.21 -23.42
C GLY A 378 -19.17 -0.35 -24.18
N VAL A 379 -19.34 -0.69 -25.48
CA VAL A 379 -18.29 -1.25 -26.34
C VAL A 379 -17.93 -0.26 -27.43
N ALA A 380 -16.66 0.11 -27.53
CA ALA A 380 -16.12 0.86 -28.65
C ALA A 380 -15.36 -0.05 -29.60
N VAL A 381 -15.25 0.38 -30.87
CA VAL A 381 -14.57 -0.37 -31.92
C VAL A 381 -13.58 0.52 -32.65
N ARG A 382 -12.36 0.05 -32.78
CA ARG A 382 -11.27 0.66 -33.56
C ARG A 382 -10.96 -0.22 -34.76
N ASP A 383 -10.85 0.38 -35.96
CA ASP A 383 -10.43 -0.35 -37.14
C ASP A 383 -8.90 -0.36 -37.23
N THR A 384 -8.32 -1.53 -37.40
CA THR A 384 -6.88 -1.78 -37.57
C THR A 384 -6.59 -2.44 -38.93
N LEU A 385 -5.33 -2.61 -39.25
CA LEU A 385 -4.93 -3.36 -40.47
C LEU A 385 -5.39 -4.82 -40.42
N SER A 386 -5.58 -5.40 -39.24
CA SER A 386 -5.99 -6.79 -39.02
C SER A 386 -7.50 -6.95 -38.84
N GLY A 387 -8.28 -5.89 -38.94
CA GLY A 387 -9.73 -5.90 -38.71
C GLY A 387 -10.19 -4.95 -37.62
N SER A 388 -11.42 -5.10 -37.21
CA SER A 388 -12.00 -4.28 -36.12
C SER A 388 -11.65 -4.85 -34.76
N VAL A 389 -11.04 -4.03 -33.89
CA VAL A 389 -10.70 -4.34 -32.51
C VAL A 389 -11.67 -3.62 -31.61
N TRP A 390 -12.22 -4.32 -30.61
CA TRP A 390 -13.12 -3.75 -29.63
C TRP A 390 -12.42 -3.49 -28.28
N TYR A 391 -12.95 -2.54 -27.52
CA TYR A 391 -12.51 -2.24 -26.14
C TYR A 391 -13.70 -1.64 -25.35
N TYR A 392 -13.58 -1.61 -24.02
CA TYR A 392 -14.60 -0.97 -23.15
C TYR A 392 -14.46 0.54 -23.15
N LEU A 393 -15.60 1.26 -23.03
CA LEU A 393 -15.69 2.72 -22.96
C LEU A 393 -15.32 3.28 -21.58
#